data_70506bfa6622d8dc2f450bbc38b8fb8e
#
_entry.id   70506bfa6622d8dc2f450bbc38b8fb8e
#
_cell.length_a   1.000
_cell.length_b   1.000
_cell.length_c   1.000
_cell.angle_alpha   90.00
_cell.angle_beta   90.00
_cell.angle_gamma   90.00
#
_symmetry.space_group_name_H-M   'P 1'
#
loop_
_entity.id
_entity.type
_entity.pdbx_description
1 polymer ?
#
loop_
_entity_poly.entity_id
_entity_poly.type
_entity_poly.pdbx_seq_one_letter_code
_entity_poly.pdbx_strand_id
1 'polypeptide(L)'
;MKKKIKLSTISLIISLFTLLAYHKPFFSVVLEKVEHGFNGVFITASLVLVMLALNYFFCYLLLWAGRGVGRGIIAASLIADAVSLYFINTYDVMIDASMMGNVFNTRFSEASGFFSGAAVAYVLLLGVLPAIYVCVQKIDFGQAKRFWGHTGVSFLTVIVLVFSNMANWPWIDRNATVLGSLLMPWSYTVNTFRYYGQVRERNREEILLPDATFRNDDKAVFVLIIGESARRDHFSLYGYGRKTNPMLENDGVVAIPAESAATYTTAGVKAILDHKETDKLYEILPNYLFRAGADVLWRTSNWGEPPLHIEKVQNMSALKEKYPDGDDRYDGLLTEGLSEEVLSSGNSKQLIVLHTSTSHGPTYNKRYPPEFEVFTPVCTTVEMSKADHDELMNSYDNTIVYTDALIHDVIRQMKSLPSEWKSCVLYVSDHGESLGEGNLYMHGVPIALAPKEQYEIPFIVWTSEGTDAVREMESAVQYNVFHSAMDFLGADSGIYDASMSIFR
;
A
#
# COMPACT_ATOMS: atom_id res chain seq x y z
N MET A 1 0.01 -40.79 37.85
CA MET A 1 0.21 -39.33 37.84
C MET A 1 1.05 -38.96 36.63
N LYS A 2 0.56 -38.04 35.73
CA LYS A 2 1.39 -37.57 34.62
C LYS A 2 2.64 -36.84 35.16
N LYS A 3 3.83 -37.22 34.68
CA LYS A 3 5.13 -36.63 35.07
C LYS A 3 5.14 -35.15 34.68
N LYS A 4 5.55 -34.25 35.58
CA LYS A 4 5.70 -32.82 35.26
C LYS A 4 6.85 -32.61 34.29
N ILE A 5 6.66 -31.80 33.26
CA ILE A 5 7.73 -31.37 32.34
C ILE A 5 8.40 -30.11 32.90
N LYS A 6 9.74 -30.05 32.84
CA LYS A 6 10.47 -28.84 33.26
C LYS A 6 10.11 -27.66 32.36
N LEU A 7 10.03 -26.44 32.89
CA LEU A 7 9.76 -25.23 32.16
C LEU A 7 10.78 -25.03 31.01
N SER A 8 12.09 -25.25 31.27
CA SER A 8 13.13 -25.17 30.25
C SER A 8 12.94 -26.16 29.10
N THR A 9 12.47 -27.36 29.40
CA THR A 9 12.24 -28.38 28.37
C THR A 9 11.05 -28.05 27.49
N ILE A 10 9.92 -27.62 28.07
CA ILE A 10 8.76 -27.25 27.26
C ILE A 10 9.02 -25.99 26.42
N SER A 11 9.73 -24.97 26.97
CA SER A 11 10.12 -23.79 26.22
C SER A 11 11.03 -24.14 25.05
N LEU A 12 11.99 -25.05 25.24
CA LEU A 12 12.85 -25.51 24.16
C LEU A 12 12.06 -26.28 23.09
N ILE A 13 11.15 -27.17 23.48
CA ILE A 13 10.30 -27.90 22.54
C ILE A 13 9.48 -26.95 21.68
N ILE A 14 8.83 -25.94 22.29
CA ILE A 14 8.04 -24.95 21.56
C ILE A 14 8.92 -24.17 20.59
N SER A 15 10.10 -23.70 21.04
CA SER A 15 11.02 -22.90 20.19
C SER A 15 11.57 -23.72 19.03
N LEU A 16 11.92 -24.98 19.25
CA LEU A 16 12.34 -25.87 18.18
C LEU A 16 11.20 -26.17 17.19
N PHE A 17 9.99 -26.39 17.73
CA PHE A 17 8.81 -26.61 16.89
C PHE A 17 8.54 -25.37 16.00
N THR A 18 8.51 -24.18 16.59
CA THR A 18 8.31 -22.93 15.86
C THR A 18 9.38 -22.76 14.76
N LEU A 19 10.66 -23.00 15.09
CA LEU A 19 11.75 -22.90 14.12
C LEU A 19 11.57 -23.86 12.94
N LEU A 20 11.25 -25.13 13.21
CA LEU A 20 11.19 -26.16 12.17
C LEU A 20 9.87 -26.13 11.37
N ALA A 21 8.75 -25.83 12.04
CA ALA A 21 7.43 -25.88 11.41
C ALA A 21 7.11 -24.64 10.57
N TYR A 22 7.53 -23.45 11.00
CA TYR A 22 7.03 -22.20 10.40
C TYR A 22 8.08 -21.43 9.60
N HIS A 23 9.40 -21.68 9.76
CA HIS A 23 10.43 -20.82 9.17
C HIS A 23 11.09 -21.38 7.90
N LYS A 24 10.46 -22.35 7.23
CA LYS A 24 10.95 -22.81 5.92
C LYS A 24 11.01 -21.66 4.90
N PRO A 25 9.96 -20.80 4.73
CA PRO A 25 10.01 -19.65 3.82
C PRO A 25 11.14 -18.69 4.17
N PHE A 26 11.30 -18.35 5.45
CA PHE A 26 12.38 -17.48 5.93
C PHE A 26 13.77 -18.01 5.53
N PHE A 27 14.06 -19.28 5.83
CA PHE A 27 15.37 -19.85 5.52
C PHE A 27 15.57 -20.11 4.02
N SER A 28 14.51 -20.31 3.25
CA SER A 28 14.62 -20.34 1.79
C SER A 28 15.16 -19.04 1.23
N VAL A 29 14.61 -17.90 1.67
CA VAL A 29 15.09 -16.55 1.29
C VAL A 29 16.52 -16.31 1.80
N VAL A 30 16.84 -16.71 3.05
CA VAL A 30 18.20 -16.56 3.58
C VAL A 30 19.19 -17.32 2.69
N LEU A 31 18.94 -18.60 2.40
CA LEU A 31 19.84 -19.45 1.61
C LEU A 31 19.99 -18.99 0.16
N GLU A 32 18.96 -18.37 -0.41
CA GLU A 32 19.01 -17.80 -1.75
C GLU A 32 19.87 -16.53 -1.81
N LYS A 33 19.77 -15.67 -0.77
CA LYS A 33 20.40 -14.35 -0.75
C LYS A 33 21.76 -14.27 -0.10
N VAL A 34 22.19 -15.29 0.68
CA VAL A 34 23.54 -15.31 1.25
C VAL A 34 24.57 -15.75 0.21
N GLU A 35 25.75 -15.13 0.28
CA GLU A 35 26.88 -15.58 -0.54
C GLU A 35 27.32 -17.00 -0.16
N HIS A 36 27.64 -17.81 -1.17
CA HIS A 36 28.19 -19.14 -0.93
C HIS A 36 29.59 -19.04 -0.32
N GLY A 37 29.75 -19.54 0.91
CA GLY A 37 31.02 -19.51 1.61
C GLY A 37 30.86 -19.52 3.14
N PHE A 38 31.98 -19.38 3.83
CA PHE A 38 32.00 -19.42 5.30
C PHE A 38 31.10 -18.35 5.92
N ASN A 39 31.10 -17.11 5.36
CA ASN A 39 30.29 -16.02 5.88
C ASN A 39 28.80 -16.27 5.74
N GLY A 40 28.33 -16.82 4.61
CA GLY A 40 26.93 -17.17 4.42
C GLY A 40 26.44 -18.25 5.39
N VAL A 41 27.29 -19.28 5.63
CA VAL A 41 27.03 -20.28 6.67
C VAL A 41 26.98 -19.66 8.05
N PHE A 42 27.89 -18.71 8.36
CA PHE A 42 27.93 -18.01 9.64
C PHE A 42 26.68 -17.16 9.87
N ILE A 43 26.22 -16.39 8.86
CA ILE A 43 24.97 -15.61 8.93
C ILE A 43 23.80 -16.56 9.18
N THR A 44 23.65 -17.62 8.38
CA THR A 44 22.54 -18.57 8.50
C THR A 44 22.49 -19.23 9.86
N ALA A 45 23.63 -19.74 10.34
CA ALA A 45 23.74 -20.34 11.67
C ALA A 45 23.42 -19.34 12.79
N SER A 46 23.90 -18.09 12.66
CA SER A 46 23.59 -17.01 13.62
C SER A 46 22.11 -16.71 13.66
N LEU A 47 21.42 -16.61 12.51
CA LEU A 47 19.96 -16.42 12.43
C LEU A 47 19.20 -17.56 13.10
N VAL A 48 19.57 -18.81 12.84
CA VAL A 48 18.98 -19.98 13.52
C VAL A 48 19.11 -19.87 15.04
N LEU A 49 20.31 -19.56 15.52
CA LEU A 49 20.58 -19.46 16.96
C LEU A 49 19.88 -18.26 17.60
N VAL A 50 19.84 -17.09 16.93
CA VAL A 50 19.11 -15.91 17.41
C VAL A 50 17.62 -16.21 17.52
N MET A 51 17.01 -16.80 16.48
CA MET A 51 15.58 -17.16 16.52
C MET A 51 15.27 -18.15 17.64
N LEU A 52 16.12 -19.16 17.78
CA LEU A 52 15.95 -20.16 18.83
C LEU A 52 16.06 -19.54 20.24
N ALA A 53 17.09 -18.71 20.46
CA ALA A 53 17.32 -18.05 21.74
C ALA A 53 16.22 -17.03 22.06
N LEU A 54 15.76 -16.27 21.06
CA LEU A 54 14.71 -15.28 21.21
C LEU A 54 13.35 -15.95 21.54
N ASN A 55 12.96 -16.94 20.75
CA ASN A 55 11.70 -17.69 20.99
C ASN A 55 11.76 -18.44 22.32
N TYR A 56 12.90 -19.05 22.69
CA TYR A 56 13.08 -19.68 23.98
C TYR A 56 12.94 -18.65 25.13
N PHE A 57 13.59 -17.50 25.02
CA PHE A 57 13.49 -16.43 26.02
C PHE A 57 12.04 -16.02 26.27
N PHE A 58 11.28 -15.73 25.19
CA PHE A 58 9.90 -15.27 25.32
C PHE A 58 8.96 -16.39 25.79
N CYS A 59 9.09 -17.61 25.28
CA CYS A 59 8.30 -18.74 25.77
C CYS A 59 8.56 -19.01 27.25
N TYR A 60 9.83 -18.97 27.66
CA TYR A 60 10.21 -19.19 29.05
C TYR A 60 9.65 -18.10 29.96
N LEU A 61 9.76 -16.83 29.55
CA LEU A 61 9.23 -15.67 30.26
C LEU A 61 7.71 -15.72 30.40
N LEU A 62 7.01 -15.92 29.27
CA LEU A 62 5.53 -15.99 29.24
C LEU A 62 4.98 -17.13 30.12
N LEU A 63 5.59 -18.31 30.05
CA LEU A 63 5.17 -19.45 30.86
C LEU A 63 5.46 -19.22 32.34
N TRP A 64 6.62 -18.65 32.69
CA TRP A 64 6.99 -18.42 34.07
C TRP A 64 6.15 -17.32 34.73
N ALA A 65 6.06 -16.16 34.10
CA ALA A 65 5.36 -14.99 34.66
C ALA A 65 3.84 -15.10 34.52
N GLY A 66 3.37 -15.49 33.32
CA GLY A 66 1.96 -15.52 32.98
C GLY A 66 1.24 -16.84 33.27
N ARG A 67 1.97 -17.92 33.57
CA ARG A 67 1.42 -19.27 33.84
C ARG A 67 0.27 -19.65 32.90
N GLY A 68 -0.98 -19.58 33.36
CA GLY A 68 -2.18 -19.91 32.58
C GLY A 68 -2.39 -18.94 31.39
N VAL A 69 -2.27 -17.66 31.64
CA VAL A 69 -2.34 -16.61 30.56
C VAL A 69 -1.22 -16.77 29.55
N GLY A 70 0.03 -17.01 30.03
CA GLY A 70 1.16 -17.25 29.15
C GLY A 70 0.98 -18.46 28.22
N ARG A 71 0.33 -19.53 28.72
CA ARG A 71 -0.06 -20.68 27.87
C ARG A 71 -1.08 -20.28 26.80
N GLY A 72 -2.07 -19.48 27.19
CA GLY A 72 -3.08 -18.97 26.24
C GLY A 72 -2.47 -18.13 25.14
N ILE A 73 -1.52 -17.24 25.49
CA ILE A 73 -0.78 -16.42 24.51
C ILE A 73 0.01 -17.30 23.55
N ILE A 74 0.77 -18.28 24.07
CA ILE A 74 1.56 -19.17 23.20
C ILE A 74 0.64 -20.02 22.33
N ALA A 75 -0.48 -20.53 22.86
CA ALA A 75 -1.45 -21.29 22.07
C ALA A 75 -2.08 -20.45 20.95
N ALA A 76 -2.42 -19.19 21.23
CA ALA A 76 -2.91 -18.25 20.24
C ALA A 76 -1.84 -17.94 19.17
N SER A 77 -0.58 -17.73 19.57
CA SER A 77 0.54 -17.53 18.63
C SER A 77 0.73 -18.73 17.70
N LEU A 78 0.69 -19.95 18.22
CA LEU A 78 0.83 -21.16 17.38
C LEU A 78 -0.27 -21.27 16.32
N ILE A 79 -1.50 -20.87 16.66
CA ILE A 79 -2.60 -20.82 15.68
C ILE A 79 -2.37 -19.70 14.65
N ALA A 80 -1.97 -18.51 15.09
CA ALA A 80 -1.67 -17.39 14.22
C ALA A 80 -0.48 -17.70 13.28
N ASP A 81 0.57 -18.36 13.79
CA ASP A 81 1.72 -18.82 12.99
C ASP A 81 1.29 -19.78 11.88
N ALA A 82 0.37 -20.72 12.20
CA ALA A 82 -0.14 -21.68 11.22
C ALA A 82 -0.98 -21.01 10.13
N VAL A 83 -1.81 -20.02 10.49
CA VAL A 83 -2.57 -19.19 9.54
C VAL A 83 -1.61 -18.39 8.66
N SER A 84 -0.65 -17.68 9.26
CA SER A 84 0.34 -16.89 8.53
C SER A 84 1.14 -17.75 7.56
N LEU A 85 1.59 -18.92 7.99
CA LEU A 85 2.32 -19.85 7.13
C LEU A 85 1.48 -20.35 5.93
N TYR A 86 0.17 -20.60 6.14
CA TYR A 86 -0.72 -20.94 5.05
C TYR A 86 -0.77 -19.83 3.99
N PHE A 87 -0.95 -18.58 4.41
CA PHE A 87 -1.01 -17.46 3.49
C PHE A 87 0.33 -17.22 2.78
N ILE A 88 1.44 -17.29 3.50
CA ILE A 88 2.79 -17.17 2.91
C ILE A 88 3.01 -18.26 1.84
N ASN A 89 2.72 -19.54 2.15
CA ASN A 89 2.98 -20.64 1.22
C ASN A 89 2.00 -20.75 0.05
N THR A 90 0.78 -20.19 0.21
CA THR A 90 -0.29 -20.35 -0.80
C THR A 90 -0.39 -19.13 -1.70
N TYR A 91 -0.18 -17.95 -1.14
CA TYR A 91 -0.40 -16.67 -1.83
C TYR A 91 0.87 -15.83 -1.95
N ASP A 92 2.01 -16.33 -1.46
CA ASP A 92 3.32 -15.64 -1.46
C ASP A 92 3.29 -14.24 -0.83
N VAL A 93 2.43 -14.06 0.17
CA VAL A 93 2.26 -12.78 0.86
C VAL A 93 3.32 -12.57 1.93
N MET A 94 3.73 -11.32 2.12
CA MET A 94 4.56 -10.89 3.23
C MET A 94 3.69 -10.37 4.37
N ILE A 95 3.99 -10.78 5.61
CA ILE A 95 3.26 -10.29 6.79
C ILE A 95 3.89 -8.97 7.26
N ASP A 96 3.64 -7.92 6.52
CA ASP A 96 4.07 -6.55 6.82
C ASP A 96 2.94 -5.70 7.43
N ALA A 97 3.17 -4.40 7.60
CA ALA A 97 2.17 -3.49 8.17
C ALA A 97 0.95 -3.31 7.26
N SER A 98 1.13 -3.36 5.93
CA SER A 98 0.05 -3.29 4.95
C SER A 98 -0.84 -4.53 5.03
N MET A 99 -0.22 -5.73 5.06
CA MET A 99 -0.95 -6.98 5.23
C MET A 99 -1.72 -7.02 6.57
N MET A 100 -1.16 -6.48 7.65
CA MET A 100 -1.89 -6.34 8.91
C MET A 100 -3.09 -5.39 8.76
N GLY A 101 -2.95 -4.33 8.00
CA GLY A 101 -4.06 -3.45 7.62
C GLY A 101 -5.16 -4.22 6.90
N ASN A 102 -4.82 -5.03 5.92
CA ASN A 102 -5.78 -5.89 5.22
C ASN A 102 -6.48 -6.84 6.20
N VAL A 103 -5.73 -7.52 7.05
CA VAL A 103 -6.32 -8.46 8.06
C VAL A 103 -7.35 -7.76 8.96
N PHE A 104 -7.07 -6.53 9.43
CA PHE A 104 -7.97 -5.81 10.33
C PHE A 104 -9.15 -5.16 9.63
N ASN A 105 -9.05 -4.84 8.33
CA ASN A 105 -10.09 -4.16 7.57
C ASN A 105 -10.89 -5.10 6.64
N THR A 106 -10.43 -6.35 6.43
CA THR A 106 -11.13 -7.34 5.58
C THR A 106 -12.49 -7.73 6.20
N ARG A 107 -13.54 -7.67 5.40
CA ARG A 107 -14.87 -8.12 5.79
C ARG A 107 -14.95 -9.64 5.82
N PHE A 108 -15.83 -10.19 6.66
CA PHE A 108 -15.99 -11.65 6.79
C PHE A 108 -16.36 -12.33 5.45
N SER A 109 -17.14 -11.66 4.59
CA SER A 109 -17.49 -12.15 3.25
C SER A 109 -16.25 -12.39 2.37
N GLU A 110 -15.27 -11.51 2.43
CA GLU A 110 -13.99 -11.63 1.71
C GLU A 110 -13.11 -12.70 2.35
N ALA A 111 -12.98 -12.67 3.69
CA ALA A 111 -12.21 -13.65 4.44
C ALA A 111 -12.69 -15.08 4.20
N SER A 112 -14.01 -15.27 4.02
CA SER A 112 -14.59 -16.59 3.75
C SER A 112 -14.12 -17.22 2.44
N GLY A 113 -13.73 -16.41 1.45
CA GLY A 113 -13.18 -16.88 0.17
C GLY A 113 -11.83 -17.59 0.29
N PHE A 114 -11.08 -17.40 1.39
CA PHE A 114 -9.81 -18.07 1.65
C PHE A 114 -9.94 -19.41 2.37
N PHE A 115 -11.14 -19.83 2.77
CA PHE A 115 -11.36 -21.12 3.40
C PHE A 115 -11.21 -22.27 2.40
N SER A 116 -10.20 -23.10 2.63
CA SER A 116 -9.91 -24.29 1.84
C SER A 116 -9.62 -25.47 2.77
N GLY A 117 -9.72 -26.70 2.24
CA GLY A 117 -9.31 -27.91 2.99
C GLY A 117 -7.85 -27.84 3.44
N ALA A 118 -6.97 -27.21 2.63
CA ALA A 118 -5.58 -26.98 2.98
C ALA A 118 -5.44 -26.00 4.16
N ALA A 119 -6.17 -24.88 4.16
CA ALA A 119 -6.18 -23.92 5.27
C ALA A 119 -6.56 -24.60 6.59
N VAL A 120 -7.64 -25.40 6.56
CA VAL A 120 -8.08 -26.18 7.73
C VAL A 120 -7.00 -27.14 8.21
N ALA A 121 -6.33 -27.85 7.28
CA ALA A 121 -5.25 -28.78 7.63
C ALA A 121 -4.05 -28.05 8.27
N TYR A 122 -3.61 -26.93 7.73
CA TYR A 122 -2.55 -26.09 8.32
C TYR A 122 -2.91 -25.69 9.75
N VAL A 123 -4.10 -25.11 9.96
CA VAL A 123 -4.55 -24.65 11.27
C VAL A 123 -4.68 -25.77 12.26
N LEU A 124 -5.27 -26.91 11.89
CA LEU A 124 -5.43 -28.04 12.79
C LEU A 124 -4.10 -28.70 13.14
N LEU A 125 -3.27 -29.03 12.16
CA LEU A 125 -2.05 -29.81 12.37
C LEU A 125 -0.92 -28.99 12.98
N LEU A 126 -0.72 -27.76 12.50
CA LEU A 126 0.38 -26.92 12.91
C LEU A 126 -0.01 -25.90 14.01
N GLY A 127 -1.29 -25.52 14.11
CA GLY A 127 -1.79 -24.59 15.12
C GLY A 127 -2.43 -25.27 16.32
N VAL A 128 -3.61 -25.89 16.12
CA VAL A 128 -4.47 -26.38 17.20
C VAL A 128 -3.85 -27.55 17.97
N LEU A 129 -3.29 -28.54 17.28
CA LEU A 129 -2.68 -29.69 17.95
C LEU A 129 -1.50 -29.31 18.85
N PRO A 130 -0.50 -28.50 18.42
CA PRO A 130 0.56 -28.03 19.30
C PRO A 130 0.05 -27.09 20.40
N ALA A 131 -0.98 -26.26 20.14
CA ALA A 131 -1.61 -25.43 21.15
C ALA A 131 -2.25 -26.28 22.27
N ILE A 132 -2.99 -27.35 21.92
CA ILE A 132 -3.55 -28.29 22.88
C ILE A 132 -2.42 -28.96 23.70
N TYR A 133 -1.33 -29.38 23.00
CA TYR A 133 -0.17 -29.97 23.69
C TYR A 133 0.36 -29.04 24.79
N VAL A 134 0.57 -27.75 24.49
CA VAL A 134 1.06 -26.76 25.46
C VAL A 134 0.07 -26.58 26.63
N CYS A 135 -1.21 -26.52 26.36
CA CYS A 135 -2.25 -26.28 27.37
C CYS A 135 -2.42 -27.44 28.35
N VAL A 136 -2.29 -28.70 27.90
CA VAL A 136 -2.54 -29.89 28.75
C VAL A 136 -1.32 -30.32 29.58
N GLN A 137 -0.11 -29.78 29.31
CA GLN A 137 1.09 -30.17 30.04
C GLN A 137 1.08 -29.69 31.48
N LYS A 138 1.51 -30.57 32.39
CA LYS A 138 1.83 -30.17 33.78
C LYS A 138 3.25 -29.68 33.85
N ILE A 139 3.42 -28.36 34.07
CA ILE A 139 4.74 -27.69 34.04
C ILE A 139 5.28 -27.61 35.48
N ASP A 140 6.56 -27.93 35.60
CA ASP A 140 7.38 -27.62 36.78
C ASP A 140 8.09 -26.31 36.56
N PHE A 141 7.69 -25.24 37.23
CA PHE A 141 8.22 -23.88 37.05
C PHE A 141 9.57 -23.66 37.71
N GLY A 142 9.99 -24.57 38.58
CA GLY A 142 11.29 -24.48 39.26
C GLY A 142 11.43 -23.28 40.20
N GLN A 143 12.69 -22.95 40.53
CA GLN A 143 13.07 -21.82 41.40
C GLN A 143 13.37 -20.56 40.61
N ALA A 144 13.17 -19.36 41.19
CA ALA A 144 13.46 -18.07 40.58
C ALA A 144 14.92 -17.93 40.14
N LYS A 145 15.90 -18.51 40.86
CA LYS A 145 17.31 -18.49 40.44
C LYS A 145 17.52 -19.17 39.09
N ARG A 146 16.83 -20.26 38.79
CA ARG A 146 16.89 -20.92 37.48
C ARG A 146 16.26 -20.07 36.39
N PHE A 147 15.17 -19.37 36.74
CA PHE A 147 14.53 -18.43 35.80
C PHE A 147 15.56 -17.36 35.33
N TRP A 148 16.19 -16.64 36.25
CA TRP A 148 17.18 -15.62 35.92
C TRP A 148 18.40 -16.19 35.17
N GLY A 149 18.82 -17.43 35.49
CA GLY A 149 19.90 -18.08 34.75
C GLY A 149 19.53 -18.35 33.28
N HIS A 150 18.35 -18.95 33.01
CA HIS A 150 17.93 -19.26 31.64
C HIS A 150 17.64 -17.99 30.82
N THR A 151 16.92 -17.01 31.38
CA THR A 151 16.63 -15.74 30.69
C THR A 151 17.92 -14.95 30.43
N GLY A 152 18.83 -14.87 31.39
CA GLY A 152 20.12 -14.19 31.25
C GLY A 152 21.01 -14.81 30.17
N VAL A 153 21.11 -16.15 30.15
CA VAL A 153 21.90 -16.85 29.12
C VAL A 153 21.30 -16.64 27.73
N SER A 154 19.97 -16.77 27.58
CA SER A 154 19.31 -16.55 26.28
C SER A 154 19.50 -15.13 25.76
N PHE A 155 19.33 -14.14 26.64
CA PHE A 155 19.51 -12.73 26.30
C PHE A 155 20.96 -12.43 25.91
N LEU A 156 21.93 -12.93 26.70
CA LEU A 156 23.34 -12.78 26.38
C LEU A 156 23.73 -13.44 25.04
N THR A 157 23.15 -14.61 24.76
CA THR A 157 23.35 -15.30 23.47
C THR A 157 22.91 -14.42 22.30
N VAL A 158 21.73 -13.80 22.39
CA VAL A 158 21.25 -12.87 21.36
C VAL A 158 22.20 -11.69 21.18
N ILE A 159 22.63 -11.06 22.27
CA ILE A 159 23.58 -9.93 22.23
C ILE A 159 24.88 -10.34 21.54
N VAL A 160 25.50 -11.44 21.98
CA VAL A 160 26.75 -11.92 21.40
C VAL A 160 26.64 -12.19 19.92
N LEU A 161 25.55 -12.86 19.48
CA LEU A 161 25.33 -13.16 18.06
C LEU A 161 25.08 -11.90 17.21
N VAL A 162 24.33 -10.93 17.75
CA VAL A 162 24.11 -9.63 17.09
C VAL A 162 25.45 -8.91 16.89
N PHE A 163 26.25 -8.77 17.94
CA PHE A 163 27.57 -8.11 17.83
C PHE A 163 28.56 -8.89 16.97
N SER A 164 28.55 -10.23 17.00
CA SER A 164 29.39 -11.06 16.13
C SER A 164 29.07 -10.87 14.63
N ASN A 165 27.90 -10.40 14.30
CA ASN A 165 27.47 -10.15 12.92
C ASN A 165 27.56 -8.67 12.51
N MET A 166 28.30 -7.82 13.23
CA MET A 166 28.41 -6.39 12.89
C MET A 166 28.85 -6.15 11.44
N ALA A 167 29.79 -6.93 10.93
CA ALA A 167 30.24 -6.85 9.55
C ALA A 167 29.13 -7.23 8.52
N ASN A 168 28.12 -7.98 8.96
CA ASN A 168 27.02 -8.45 8.13
C ASN A 168 25.77 -7.56 8.21
N TRP A 169 25.81 -6.48 9.00
CA TRP A 169 24.68 -5.55 9.15
C TRP A 169 24.18 -4.99 7.82
N PRO A 170 25.02 -4.59 6.84
CA PRO A 170 24.52 -4.12 5.55
C PRO A 170 23.69 -5.17 4.79
N TRP A 171 24.05 -6.45 4.92
CA TRP A 171 23.26 -7.54 4.35
C TRP A 171 21.94 -7.74 5.10
N ILE A 172 22.00 -7.71 6.44
CA ILE A 172 20.81 -7.86 7.31
C ILE A 172 19.82 -6.71 7.04
N ASP A 173 20.31 -5.48 7.00
CA ASP A 173 19.49 -4.27 6.78
C ASP A 173 18.82 -4.30 5.42
N ARG A 174 19.58 -4.58 4.36
CA ARG A 174 19.04 -4.72 3.00
C ARG A 174 17.90 -5.74 2.89
N ASN A 175 17.95 -6.80 3.68
CA ASN A 175 16.96 -7.88 3.68
C ASN A 175 15.96 -7.81 4.84
N ALA A 176 16.05 -6.79 5.71
CA ALA A 176 15.30 -6.72 6.96
C ALA A 176 13.77 -6.71 6.76
N THR A 177 13.28 -6.05 5.73
CA THR A 177 11.83 -5.99 5.41
C THR A 177 11.31 -7.38 5.07
N VAL A 178 11.94 -8.07 4.13
CA VAL A 178 11.53 -9.41 3.69
C VAL A 178 11.68 -10.43 4.84
N LEU A 179 12.85 -10.46 5.48
CA LEU A 179 13.10 -11.39 6.59
C LEU A 179 12.19 -11.11 7.79
N GLY A 180 11.95 -9.83 8.10
CA GLY A 180 11.06 -9.42 9.17
C GLY A 180 9.61 -9.82 8.93
N SER A 181 9.14 -9.81 7.68
CA SER A 181 7.78 -10.23 7.31
C SER A 181 7.56 -11.75 7.37
N LEU A 182 8.64 -12.55 7.35
CA LEU A 182 8.60 -14.01 7.41
C LEU A 182 8.96 -14.58 8.80
N LEU A 183 9.34 -13.72 9.75
CA LEU A 183 9.84 -14.09 11.07
C LEU A 183 8.70 -14.27 12.08
N MET A 184 8.10 -15.44 12.17
CA MET A 184 7.00 -15.74 13.11
C MET A 184 7.50 -16.07 14.54
N PRO A 185 6.80 -15.63 15.59
CA PRO A 185 5.56 -14.83 15.64
C PRO A 185 5.79 -13.30 15.55
N TRP A 186 7.01 -12.87 15.28
CA TRP A 186 7.41 -11.46 15.36
C TRP A 186 6.87 -10.62 14.21
N SER A 187 6.70 -11.21 13.01
CA SER A 187 6.18 -10.53 11.82
C SER A 187 4.83 -9.86 12.09
N TYR A 188 3.80 -10.63 12.40
CA TYR A 188 2.47 -10.05 12.66
C TYR A 188 2.44 -9.25 13.96
N THR A 189 3.25 -9.60 14.98
CA THR A 189 3.29 -8.85 16.23
C THR A 189 3.84 -7.44 16.01
N VAL A 190 5.04 -7.33 15.43
CA VAL A 190 5.69 -6.02 15.20
C VAL A 190 4.90 -5.20 14.18
N ASN A 191 4.43 -5.83 13.10
CA ASN A 191 3.72 -5.13 12.05
C ASN A 191 2.30 -4.71 12.46
N THR A 192 1.65 -5.39 13.41
CA THR A 192 0.44 -4.89 14.07
C THR A 192 0.71 -3.56 14.79
N PHE A 193 1.79 -3.48 15.59
CA PHE A 193 2.14 -2.21 16.25
C PHE A 193 2.50 -1.11 15.24
N ARG A 194 3.20 -1.45 14.16
CA ARG A 194 3.51 -0.50 13.08
C ARG A 194 2.23 0.00 12.41
N TYR A 195 1.30 -0.91 12.07
CA TYR A 195 0.00 -0.55 11.50
C TYR A 195 -0.78 0.42 12.39
N TYR A 196 -0.95 0.10 13.68
CA TYR A 196 -1.65 1.00 14.60
C TYR A 196 -0.88 2.32 14.85
N GLY A 197 0.44 2.29 14.78
CA GLY A 197 1.26 3.50 14.76
C GLY A 197 0.91 4.38 13.56
N GLN A 198 0.85 3.82 12.36
CA GLN A 198 0.45 4.52 11.13
C GLN A 198 -0.99 5.04 11.19
N VAL A 199 -1.94 4.22 11.73
CA VAL A 199 -3.32 4.66 11.95
C VAL A 199 -3.38 5.85 12.92
N ARG A 200 -2.58 5.81 14.00
CA ARG A 200 -2.51 6.93 14.95
C ARG A 200 -1.93 8.19 14.32
N GLU A 201 -0.91 8.05 13.48
CA GLU A 201 -0.32 9.19 12.75
C GLU A 201 -1.34 9.79 11.76
N ARG A 202 -2.06 8.96 11.02
CA ARG A 202 -3.15 9.39 10.11
C ARG A 202 -4.30 10.09 10.86
N ASN A 203 -4.58 9.72 12.09
CA ASN A 203 -5.64 10.31 12.92
C ASN A 203 -5.12 11.42 13.85
N ARG A 204 -3.96 12.02 13.54
CA ARG A 204 -3.51 13.23 14.25
C ARG A 204 -4.44 14.41 13.92
N GLU A 205 -4.52 15.37 14.84
CA GLU A 205 -5.18 16.63 14.60
C GLU A 205 -4.48 17.37 13.45
N GLU A 206 -5.25 17.72 12.43
CA GLU A 206 -4.74 18.48 11.27
C GLU A 206 -4.35 19.90 11.70
N ILE A 207 -3.25 20.39 11.12
CA ILE A 207 -2.89 21.81 11.21
C ILE A 207 -3.72 22.54 10.16
N LEU A 208 -4.72 23.28 10.61
CA LEU A 208 -5.56 24.08 9.71
C LEU A 208 -4.72 25.12 8.97
N LEU A 209 -5.01 25.24 7.68
CA LEU A 209 -4.44 26.27 6.84
C LEU A 209 -5.16 27.61 7.06
N PRO A 210 -4.54 28.76 6.72
CA PRO A 210 -5.22 30.06 6.73
C PRO A 210 -6.50 30.05 5.92
N ASP A 211 -7.52 30.82 6.34
CA ASP A 211 -8.79 30.84 5.61
C ASP A 211 -8.61 31.28 4.16
N ALA A 212 -9.40 30.65 3.28
CA ALA A 212 -9.48 30.99 1.87
C ALA A 212 -10.84 31.56 1.52
N THR A 213 -10.85 32.42 0.49
CA THR A 213 -12.06 32.96 -0.12
C THR A 213 -11.99 32.82 -1.63
N PHE A 214 -13.14 32.75 -2.30
CA PHE A 214 -13.16 32.72 -3.77
C PHE A 214 -13.21 34.16 -4.32
N ARG A 215 -12.38 34.41 -5.35
CA ARG A 215 -12.25 35.76 -5.98
C ARG A 215 -13.51 36.18 -6.75
N ASN A 216 -14.33 35.23 -7.19
CA ASN A 216 -15.54 35.45 -7.98
C ASN A 216 -16.50 34.25 -7.85
N ASP A 217 -17.70 34.39 -8.39
CA ASP A 217 -18.76 33.38 -8.41
C ASP A 217 -18.84 32.63 -9.77
N ASP A 218 -17.81 32.76 -10.63
CA ASP A 218 -17.78 32.05 -11.91
C ASP A 218 -17.88 30.53 -11.66
N LYS A 219 -18.66 29.84 -12.51
CA LYS A 219 -18.82 28.40 -12.41
C LYS A 219 -17.54 27.69 -12.85
N ALA A 220 -16.94 26.96 -11.94
CA ALA A 220 -15.72 26.21 -12.20
C ALA A 220 -15.73 24.84 -11.51
N VAL A 221 -15.36 23.80 -12.24
CA VAL A 221 -15.16 22.44 -11.71
C VAL A 221 -13.75 21.97 -12.01
N PHE A 222 -13.07 21.51 -10.97
CA PHE A 222 -11.76 20.87 -11.05
C PHE A 222 -11.91 19.39 -10.72
N VAL A 223 -11.63 18.52 -11.70
CA VAL A 223 -11.63 17.07 -11.52
C VAL A 223 -10.20 16.59 -11.38
N LEU A 224 -9.85 16.10 -10.20
CA LEU A 224 -8.57 15.48 -9.89
C LEU A 224 -8.72 13.95 -9.98
N ILE A 225 -7.99 13.32 -10.89
CA ILE A 225 -7.89 11.87 -10.98
C ILE A 225 -6.55 11.45 -10.41
N ILE A 226 -6.57 10.76 -9.27
CA ILE A 226 -5.37 10.20 -8.65
C ILE A 226 -5.23 8.77 -9.17
N GLY A 227 -4.20 8.56 -10.01
CA GLY A 227 -3.83 7.25 -10.52
C GLY A 227 -3.03 6.45 -9.51
N GLU A 228 -3.06 5.14 -9.64
CA GLU A 228 -2.33 4.17 -8.82
C GLU A 228 -1.22 3.53 -9.62
N SER A 229 0.02 3.54 -9.13
CA SER A 229 1.18 2.79 -9.67
C SER A 229 1.45 3.03 -11.16
N ALA A 230 1.08 4.18 -11.71
CA ALA A 230 1.23 4.45 -13.13
C ALA A 230 2.56 5.13 -13.45
N ARG A 231 3.43 4.44 -14.21
CA ARG A 231 4.74 4.95 -14.63
C ARG A 231 4.66 5.69 -15.95
N ARG A 232 5.36 6.83 -16.01
CA ARG A 232 5.33 7.75 -17.15
C ARG A 232 5.76 7.13 -18.48
N ASP A 233 6.78 6.29 -18.46
CA ASP A 233 7.41 5.71 -19.64
C ASP A 233 6.57 4.63 -20.34
N HIS A 234 5.39 4.29 -19.81
CA HIS A 234 4.38 3.43 -20.45
C HIS A 234 3.21 4.21 -21.08
N PHE A 235 3.26 5.53 -21.06
CA PHE A 235 2.27 6.37 -21.76
C PHE A 235 2.79 6.82 -23.13
N SER A 236 2.04 6.56 -24.20
CA SER A 236 2.41 7.01 -25.55
C SER A 236 2.49 8.54 -25.67
N LEU A 237 1.78 9.27 -24.81
CA LEU A 237 1.86 10.73 -24.69
C LEU A 237 3.27 11.24 -24.33
N TYR A 238 4.11 10.42 -23.73
CA TYR A 238 5.51 10.73 -23.39
C TYR A 238 6.52 10.01 -24.30
N GLY A 239 6.06 9.46 -25.44
CA GLY A 239 6.92 8.84 -26.45
C GLY A 239 7.11 7.33 -26.29
N TYR A 240 6.29 6.65 -25.47
CA TYR A 240 6.29 5.20 -25.44
C TYR A 240 5.95 4.58 -26.80
N GLY A 241 6.65 3.53 -27.17
CA GLY A 241 6.52 2.92 -28.50
C GLY A 241 5.21 2.18 -28.79
N ARG A 242 4.44 1.84 -27.74
CA ARG A 242 3.12 1.23 -27.89
C ARG A 242 2.04 2.30 -27.74
N LYS A 243 0.93 2.15 -28.47
CA LYS A 243 -0.22 3.07 -28.40
C LYS A 243 -1.08 2.78 -27.17
N THR A 244 -0.69 3.32 -26.05
CA THR A 244 -1.39 3.17 -24.77
C THR A 244 -2.37 4.30 -24.47
N ASN A 245 -2.27 5.44 -25.17
CA ASN A 245 -3.16 6.60 -24.95
C ASN A 245 -3.83 7.09 -26.26
N PRO A 246 -4.49 6.20 -27.05
CA PRO A 246 -5.05 6.59 -28.34
C PRO A 246 -6.23 7.57 -28.24
N MET A 247 -6.95 7.62 -27.12
CA MET A 247 -8.09 8.51 -26.91
C MET A 247 -7.60 9.91 -26.52
N LEU A 248 -6.69 10.01 -25.56
CA LEU A 248 -6.15 11.28 -25.07
C LEU A 248 -5.31 12.02 -26.10
N GLU A 249 -4.65 11.32 -27.04
CA GLU A 249 -3.96 11.94 -28.18
C GLU A 249 -4.88 12.88 -28.99
N ASN A 250 -6.21 12.60 -28.99
CA ASN A 250 -7.21 13.38 -29.71
C ASN A 250 -7.99 14.38 -28.83
N ASP A 251 -7.82 14.35 -27.52
CA ASP A 251 -8.58 15.21 -26.60
C ASP A 251 -7.96 16.61 -26.41
N GLY A 252 -6.74 16.83 -26.88
CA GLY A 252 -6.05 18.10 -26.68
C GLY A 252 -5.54 18.27 -25.24
N VAL A 253 -4.97 17.21 -24.68
CA VAL A 253 -4.34 17.23 -23.36
C VAL A 253 -2.92 17.77 -23.42
N VAL A 254 -2.45 18.31 -22.27
CA VAL A 254 -1.04 18.66 -22.05
C VAL A 254 -0.44 17.60 -21.14
N ALA A 255 0.60 16.92 -21.59
CA ALA A 255 1.31 15.90 -20.83
C ALA A 255 2.62 16.47 -20.28
N ILE A 256 2.71 16.67 -18.98
CA ILE A 256 3.87 17.23 -18.28
C ILE A 256 4.64 16.09 -17.62
N PRO A 257 5.95 15.92 -17.82
CA PRO A 257 6.74 15.00 -17.02
C PRO A 257 6.65 15.34 -15.55
N ALA A 258 6.50 14.35 -14.67
CA ALA A 258 6.45 14.61 -13.23
C ALA A 258 7.20 13.56 -12.43
N GLU A 259 7.49 13.90 -11.18
CA GLU A 259 8.06 13.00 -10.18
C GLU A 259 7.17 12.95 -8.95
N SER A 260 7.00 11.75 -8.40
CA SER A 260 6.32 11.56 -7.13
C SER A 260 7.26 11.82 -5.95
N ALA A 261 6.71 12.30 -4.86
CA ALA A 261 7.45 12.56 -3.62
C ALA A 261 7.82 11.26 -2.88
N ALA A 262 7.16 10.15 -3.21
CA ALA A 262 7.35 8.84 -2.60
C ALA A 262 7.07 7.72 -3.60
N THR A 263 7.41 6.51 -3.22
CA THR A 263 7.24 5.30 -4.02
C THR A 263 6.13 4.38 -3.49
N TYR A 264 5.17 4.93 -2.75
CA TYR A 264 4.04 4.18 -2.19
C TYR A 264 2.83 5.08 -1.95
N THR A 265 1.64 4.50 -2.04
CA THR A 265 0.34 5.17 -2.12
C THR A 265 0.10 6.22 -1.04
N THR A 266 0.23 5.86 0.25
CA THR A 266 -0.14 6.79 1.33
C THR A 266 0.67 8.09 1.34
N ALA A 267 1.94 8.05 0.96
CA ALA A 267 2.78 9.24 0.90
C ALA A 267 2.61 9.99 -0.43
N GLY A 268 2.42 9.27 -1.55
CA GLY A 268 2.14 9.87 -2.85
C GLY A 268 0.81 10.63 -2.85
N VAL A 269 -0.27 10.00 -2.37
CA VAL A 269 -1.58 10.65 -2.24
C VAL A 269 -1.52 11.86 -1.31
N LYS A 270 -0.81 11.74 -0.17
CA LYS A 270 -0.60 12.88 0.73
C LYS A 270 0.11 14.04 0.00
N ALA A 271 1.16 13.76 -0.77
CA ALA A 271 1.90 14.80 -1.51
C ALA A 271 1.04 15.47 -2.60
N ILE A 272 0.16 14.73 -3.27
CA ILE A 272 -0.80 15.29 -4.24
C ILE A 272 -1.76 16.28 -3.58
N LEU A 273 -2.14 16.00 -2.33
CA LEU A 273 -3.15 16.76 -1.61
C LEU A 273 -2.57 17.85 -0.67
N ASP A 274 -1.26 17.84 -0.43
CA ASP A 274 -0.56 18.84 0.41
C ASP A 274 -0.16 20.09 -0.40
N HIS A 275 -0.11 21.22 0.28
CA HIS A 275 0.34 22.49 -0.32
C HIS A 275 1.87 22.61 -0.46
N LYS A 276 2.64 21.71 0.15
CA LYS A 276 4.11 21.67 0.08
C LYS A 276 4.66 20.37 0.62
N GLU A 277 5.93 20.12 0.34
CA GLU A 277 6.69 19.03 0.97
C GLU A 277 6.74 19.19 2.49
N THR A 278 6.22 18.20 3.23
CA THR A 278 6.18 18.23 4.70
C THR A 278 5.86 16.84 5.27
N ASP A 279 6.43 16.56 6.44
CA ASP A 279 6.08 15.41 7.29
C ASP A 279 4.95 15.72 8.31
N LYS A 280 4.51 16.99 8.35
CA LYS A 280 3.36 17.40 9.18
C LYS A 280 2.04 17.05 8.50
N LEU A 281 1.01 16.84 9.30
CA LEU A 281 -0.36 16.68 8.82
C LEU A 281 -1.02 18.07 8.75
N TYR A 282 -0.91 18.71 7.61
CA TYR A 282 -1.70 19.90 7.30
C TYR A 282 -3.07 19.49 6.74
N GLU A 283 -4.00 20.43 6.78
CA GLU A 283 -5.28 20.32 6.10
C GLU A 283 -5.07 20.10 4.60
N ILE A 284 -5.60 19.00 4.09
CA ILE A 284 -5.42 18.59 2.69
C ILE A 284 -6.39 19.34 1.76
N LEU A 285 -6.07 19.40 0.48
CA LEU A 285 -6.82 20.13 -0.54
C LEU A 285 -8.35 19.93 -0.50
N PRO A 286 -8.91 18.71 -0.42
CA PRO A 286 -10.36 18.51 -0.34
C PRO A 286 -10.98 19.16 0.90
N ASN A 287 -10.38 18.97 2.08
CA ASN A 287 -10.86 19.54 3.33
C ASN A 287 -10.80 21.06 3.30
N TYR A 288 -9.69 21.59 2.78
CA TYR A 288 -9.43 23.01 2.70
C TYR A 288 -10.43 23.75 1.79
N LEU A 289 -10.67 23.22 0.58
CA LEU A 289 -11.63 23.82 -0.34
C LEU A 289 -13.08 23.64 0.16
N PHE A 290 -13.40 22.51 0.81
CA PHE A 290 -14.71 22.33 1.45
C PHE A 290 -14.94 23.37 2.55
N ARG A 291 -13.97 23.58 3.41
CA ARG A 291 -14.03 24.63 4.47
C ARG A 291 -14.12 26.04 3.89
N ALA A 292 -13.52 26.29 2.72
CA ALA A 292 -13.64 27.55 1.99
C ALA A 292 -15.02 27.73 1.31
N GLY A 293 -15.88 26.72 1.30
CA GLY A 293 -17.24 26.78 0.76
C GLY A 293 -17.41 26.18 -0.64
N ALA A 294 -16.41 25.47 -1.18
CA ALA A 294 -16.61 24.67 -2.39
C ALA A 294 -17.45 23.42 -2.12
N ASP A 295 -18.13 22.92 -3.13
CA ASP A 295 -18.70 21.56 -3.10
C ASP A 295 -17.60 20.56 -3.45
N VAL A 296 -17.39 19.56 -2.58
CA VAL A 296 -16.32 18.58 -2.76
C VAL A 296 -16.89 17.18 -2.77
N LEU A 297 -16.61 16.44 -3.84
CA LEU A 297 -16.98 15.04 -4.02
C LEU A 297 -15.70 14.19 -4.09
N TRP A 298 -15.61 13.16 -3.25
CA TRP A 298 -14.56 12.14 -3.30
C TRP A 298 -15.15 10.78 -3.67
N ARG A 299 -14.66 10.18 -4.76
CA ARG A 299 -14.96 8.80 -5.15
C ARG A 299 -13.69 7.96 -5.13
N THR A 300 -13.78 6.75 -4.58
CA THR A 300 -12.60 5.89 -4.42
C THR A 300 -12.90 4.41 -4.63
N SER A 301 -12.01 3.75 -5.36
CA SER A 301 -11.81 2.30 -5.40
C SER A 301 -10.59 1.86 -4.60
N ASN A 302 -9.79 2.82 -4.11
CA ASN A 302 -8.52 2.64 -3.45
C ASN A 302 -8.59 3.04 -1.96
N TRP A 303 -7.45 3.11 -1.29
CA TRP A 303 -7.30 3.49 0.11
C TRP A 303 -5.97 4.23 0.31
N GLY A 304 -5.74 4.81 1.48
CA GLY A 304 -4.45 5.41 1.83
C GLY A 304 -4.47 6.94 1.89
N GLU A 305 -5.60 7.55 1.56
CA GLU A 305 -5.83 8.99 1.72
C GLU A 305 -5.73 9.44 3.19
N PRO A 306 -5.27 10.67 3.46
CA PRO A 306 -5.43 11.32 4.76
C PRO A 306 -6.91 11.46 5.14
N PRO A 307 -7.23 11.75 6.43
CA PRO A 307 -8.61 11.91 6.87
C PRO A 307 -9.40 12.92 6.02
N LEU A 308 -10.56 12.51 5.53
CA LEU A 308 -11.46 13.37 4.77
C LEU A 308 -12.51 14.00 5.69
N HIS A 309 -12.57 15.33 5.73
CA HIS A 309 -13.55 16.12 6.50
C HIS A 309 -14.54 16.81 5.57
N ILE A 310 -15.11 16.04 4.63
CA ILE A 310 -16.07 16.48 3.62
C ILE A 310 -17.36 15.66 3.71
N GLU A 311 -18.45 16.14 3.13
CA GLU A 311 -19.76 15.47 3.25
C GLU A 311 -19.96 14.33 2.24
N LYS A 312 -19.40 14.47 1.02
CA LYS A 312 -19.68 13.57 -0.09
C LYS A 312 -18.49 12.63 -0.35
N VAL A 313 -18.49 11.47 0.31
CA VAL A 313 -17.52 10.40 0.08
C VAL A 313 -18.25 9.15 -0.40
N GLN A 314 -17.89 8.65 -1.58
CA GLN A 314 -18.49 7.49 -2.24
C GLN A 314 -17.43 6.44 -2.56
N ASN A 315 -17.51 5.28 -1.93
CA ASN A 315 -16.73 4.11 -2.28
C ASN A 315 -17.47 3.24 -3.32
N MET A 316 -16.82 2.19 -3.82
CA MET A 316 -17.40 1.30 -4.85
C MET A 316 -18.76 0.71 -4.44
N SER A 317 -18.97 0.39 -3.16
CA SER A 317 -20.27 -0.13 -2.69
C SER A 317 -21.38 0.91 -2.76
N ALA A 318 -21.09 2.16 -2.38
CA ALA A 318 -22.05 3.26 -2.47
C ALA A 318 -22.35 3.62 -3.94
N LEU A 319 -21.34 3.57 -4.80
CA LEU A 319 -21.51 3.79 -6.24
C LEU A 319 -22.32 2.67 -6.90
N LYS A 320 -22.10 1.41 -6.52
CA LYS A 320 -22.90 0.27 -7.02
C LYS A 320 -24.36 0.37 -6.60
N GLU A 321 -24.64 0.88 -5.40
CA GLU A 321 -26.01 1.14 -4.95
C GLU A 321 -26.67 2.26 -5.79
N LYS A 322 -25.91 3.31 -6.09
CA LYS A 322 -26.38 4.46 -6.89
C LYS A 322 -26.51 4.12 -8.38
N TYR A 323 -25.60 3.32 -8.92
CA TYR A 323 -25.52 2.90 -10.32
C TYR A 323 -25.53 1.35 -10.40
N PRO A 324 -26.70 0.70 -10.28
CA PRO A 324 -26.81 -0.76 -10.17
C PRO A 324 -26.30 -1.53 -11.40
N ASP A 325 -26.33 -0.91 -12.57
CA ASP A 325 -25.86 -1.52 -13.83
C ASP A 325 -24.34 -1.41 -14.02
N GLY A 326 -23.66 -0.54 -13.25
CA GLY A 326 -22.21 -0.36 -13.33
C GLY A 326 -21.44 -1.57 -12.77
N ASP A 327 -20.22 -1.80 -13.23
CA ASP A 327 -19.37 -2.90 -12.77
C ASP A 327 -18.43 -2.44 -11.66
N ASP A 328 -18.68 -2.88 -10.42
CA ASP A 328 -17.91 -2.51 -9.24
C ASP A 328 -16.54 -3.20 -9.10
N ARG A 329 -16.17 -4.01 -10.09
CA ARG A 329 -14.84 -4.61 -10.20
C ARG A 329 -13.81 -3.66 -10.80
N TYR A 330 -14.26 -2.61 -11.50
CA TYR A 330 -13.43 -1.73 -12.31
C TYR A 330 -13.68 -0.25 -12.02
N ASP A 331 -12.65 0.56 -12.18
CA ASP A 331 -12.66 1.99 -11.87
C ASP A 331 -13.62 2.83 -12.75
N GLY A 332 -14.14 2.27 -13.85
CA GLY A 332 -15.15 2.92 -14.67
C GLY A 332 -16.39 3.36 -13.89
N LEU A 333 -16.74 2.65 -12.82
CA LEU A 333 -17.83 3.03 -11.95
C LEU A 333 -17.60 4.38 -11.23
N LEU A 334 -16.34 4.79 -11.04
CA LEU A 334 -15.99 6.09 -10.44
C LEU A 334 -16.40 7.26 -11.34
N THR A 335 -16.46 7.04 -12.67
CA THR A 335 -16.75 8.11 -13.65
C THR A 335 -18.25 8.27 -13.95
N GLU A 336 -19.09 7.36 -13.46
CA GLU A 336 -20.53 7.39 -13.77
C GLU A 336 -21.22 8.65 -13.27
N GLY A 337 -21.93 9.34 -14.18
CA GLY A 337 -22.82 10.47 -13.88
C GLY A 337 -22.12 11.70 -13.30
N LEU A 338 -20.86 11.99 -13.65
CA LEU A 338 -20.14 13.16 -13.13
C LEU A 338 -20.74 14.48 -13.60
N SER A 339 -21.20 14.56 -14.84
CA SER A 339 -21.85 15.77 -15.36
C SER A 339 -23.14 16.10 -14.60
N GLU A 340 -23.93 15.07 -14.25
CA GLU A 340 -25.13 15.21 -13.43
C GLU A 340 -24.80 15.65 -12.00
N GLU A 341 -23.72 15.14 -11.41
CA GLU A 341 -23.23 15.58 -10.09
C GLU A 341 -22.90 17.06 -10.11
N VAL A 342 -22.15 17.52 -11.12
CA VAL A 342 -21.80 18.94 -11.27
C VAL A 342 -23.04 19.82 -11.37
N LEU A 343 -24.00 19.44 -12.24
CA LEU A 343 -25.20 20.25 -12.49
C LEU A 343 -26.18 20.23 -11.32
N SER A 344 -26.24 19.15 -10.54
CA SER A 344 -27.16 19.03 -9.40
C SER A 344 -26.65 19.70 -8.11
N SER A 345 -25.38 19.99 -8.02
CA SER A 345 -24.74 20.55 -6.81
C SER A 345 -25.28 21.93 -6.42
N GLY A 346 -25.57 22.78 -7.39
CA GLY A 346 -25.97 24.18 -7.15
C GLY A 346 -24.85 25.10 -6.69
N ASN A 347 -23.64 24.59 -6.45
CA ASN A 347 -22.46 25.38 -6.06
C ASN A 347 -21.65 25.75 -7.31
N SER A 348 -21.15 26.99 -7.37
CA SER A 348 -20.34 27.49 -8.48
C SER A 348 -18.90 27.00 -8.47
N LYS A 349 -18.38 26.57 -7.33
CA LYS A 349 -17.02 26.09 -7.15
C LYS A 349 -17.03 24.63 -6.71
N GLN A 350 -16.48 23.74 -7.55
CA GLN A 350 -16.54 22.30 -7.30
C GLN A 350 -15.20 21.64 -7.47
N LEU A 351 -14.85 20.76 -6.52
CA LEU A 351 -13.75 19.82 -6.61
C LEU A 351 -14.31 18.40 -6.65
N ILE A 352 -13.95 17.62 -7.67
CA ILE A 352 -14.23 16.19 -7.74
C ILE A 352 -12.90 15.45 -7.70
N VAL A 353 -12.76 14.50 -6.78
CA VAL A 353 -11.58 13.64 -6.70
C VAL A 353 -11.99 12.21 -7.01
N LEU A 354 -11.30 11.60 -7.98
CA LEU A 354 -11.43 10.19 -8.35
C LEU A 354 -10.12 9.48 -7.99
N HIS A 355 -10.14 8.66 -6.94
CA HIS A 355 -8.99 7.90 -6.47
C HIS A 355 -9.08 6.46 -6.98
N THR A 356 -8.29 6.14 -8.01
CA THR A 356 -8.35 4.90 -8.79
C THR A 356 -7.41 3.83 -8.25
N SER A 357 -7.60 2.58 -8.68
CA SER A 357 -6.74 1.43 -8.35
C SER A 357 -6.24 0.67 -9.58
N THR A 358 -6.41 1.22 -10.77
CA THR A 358 -6.28 0.52 -12.06
C THR A 358 -4.94 -0.19 -12.27
N SER A 359 -3.80 0.44 -12.00
CA SER A 359 -2.49 -0.16 -12.27
C SER A 359 -1.84 -0.84 -11.05
N HIS A 360 -2.62 -1.13 -9.99
CA HIS A 360 -2.10 -1.81 -8.79
C HIS A 360 -1.80 -3.28 -9.05
N GLY A 361 -0.52 -3.67 -8.88
CA GLY A 361 -0.05 -5.06 -9.00
C GLY A 361 -0.50 -5.98 -7.83
N PRO A 362 -0.14 -7.27 -7.91
CA PRO A 362 0.54 -7.97 -9.00
C PRO A 362 -0.40 -8.51 -10.10
N THR A 363 -1.73 -8.37 -9.96
CA THR A 363 -2.73 -8.95 -10.85
C THR A 363 -3.26 -7.95 -11.86
N TYR A 364 -2.37 -7.34 -12.65
CA TYR A 364 -2.73 -6.30 -13.64
C TYR A 364 -3.83 -6.75 -14.60
N ASN A 365 -3.82 -8.02 -15.05
CA ASN A 365 -4.82 -8.60 -15.94
C ASN A 365 -6.24 -8.64 -15.38
N LYS A 366 -6.44 -8.31 -14.10
CA LYS A 366 -7.76 -8.22 -13.44
C LYS A 366 -8.20 -6.78 -13.17
N ARG A 367 -7.42 -5.79 -13.61
CA ARG A 367 -7.64 -4.38 -13.30
C ARG A 367 -8.37 -3.61 -14.39
N TYR A 368 -8.67 -4.24 -15.50
CA TYR A 368 -9.38 -3.66 -16.65
C TYR A 368 -10.44 -4.63 -17.17
N PRO A 369 -11.54 -4.12 -17.76
CA PRO A 369 -12.51 -4.92 -18.47
C PRO A 369 -11.92 -5.60 -19.71
N PRO A 370 -12.45 -6.75 -20.15
CA PRO A 370 -11.89 -7.54 -21.26
C PRO A 370 -11.71 -6.78 -22.58
N GLU A 371 -12.53 -5.78 -22.85
CA GLU A 371 -12.45 -4.92 -24.04
C GLU A 371 -11.18 -4.07 -24.10
N PHE A 372 -10.49 -3.90 -22.97
CA PHE A 372 -9.21 -3.19 -22.87
C PHE A 372 -8.00 -4.13 -22.87
N GLU A 373 -8.20 -5.43 -23.08
CA GLU A 373 -7.10 -6.39 -23.28
C GLU A 373 -6.56 -6.30 -24.73
N VAL A 374 -5.88 -5.20 -25.03
CA VAL A 374 -5.35 -4.88 -26.37
C VAL A 374 -4.04 -5.63 -26.65
N PHE A 375 -3.18 -5.72 -25.64
CA PHE A 375 -1.88 -6.40 -25.73
C PHE A 375 -1.98 -7.80 -25.15
N THR A 376 -1.62 -8.81 -25.95
CA THR A 376 -1.73 -10.24 -25.59
C THR A 376 -0.49 -11.02 -26.04
N PRO A 377 -0.18 -12.16 -25.41
CA PRO A 377 -0.81 -12.77 -24.23
C PRO A 377 -0.57 -11.97 -22.94
N VAL A 378 -1.41 -12.21 -21.90
CA VAL A 378 -1.31 -11.52 -20.61
C VAL A 378 -0.78 -12.43 -19.50
N CYS A 379 -0.07 -11.84 -18.55
CA CYS A 379 0.42 -12.52 -17.36
C CYS A 379 -0.75 -12.84 -16.41
N THR A 380 -0.89 -14.11 -16.04
CA THR A 380 -1.93 -14.59 -15.12
C THR A 380 -1.36 -15.04 -13.77
N THR A 381 -0.03 -15.06 -13.63
CA THR A 381 0.62 -15.40 -12.36
C THR A 381 0.83 -14.19 -11.47
N VAL A 382 0.70 -14.39 -10.17
CA VAL A 382 1.05 -13.37 -9.16
C VAL A 382 2.55 -13.33 -8.83
N GLU A 383 3.29 -14.37 -9.24
CA GLU A 383 4.73 -14.45 -9.06
C GLU A 383 5.44 -13.74 -10.22
N MET A 384 5.48 -12.41 -10.18
CA MET A 384 5.99 -11.55 -11.25
C MET A 384 7.42 -11.91 -11.69
N SER A 385 8.28 -12.33 -10.75
CA SER A 385 9.66 -12.76 -11.04
C SER A 385 9.77 -14.05 -11.84
N LYS A 386 8.68 -14.80 -11.96
CA LYS A 386 8.59 -16.04 -12.76
C LYS A 386 7.73 -15.89 -14.01
N ALA A 387 7.09 -14.72 -14.16
CA ALA A 387 6.29 -14.42 -15.33
C ALA A 387 7.17 -14.25 -16.57
N ASP A 388 6.61 -14.53 -17.72
CA ASP A 388 7.18 -14.05 -18.97
C ASP A 388 7.14 -12.51 -18.97
N HIS A 389 8.27 -11.90 -19.33
CA HIS A 389 8.40 -10.43 -19.25
C HIS A 389 7.44 -9.73 -20.22
N ASP A 390 7.28 -10.24 -21.43
CA ASP A 390 6.40 -9.64 -22.43
C ASP A 390 4.92 -9.76 -22.03
N GLU A 391 4.52 -10.90 -21.41
CA GLU A 391 3.18 -11.07 -20.84
C GLU A 391 2.90 -10.10 -19.68
N LEU A 392 3.92 -9.87 -18.81
CA LEU A 392 3.82 -8.92 -17.73
C LEU A 392 3.65 -7.49 -18.26
N MET A 393 4.48 -7.09 -19.24
CA MET A 393 4.40 -5.79 -19.91
C MET A 393 3.06 -5.60 -20.62
N ASN A 394 2.54 -6.64 -21.30
CA ASN A 394 1.23 -6.60 -21.94
C ASN A 394 0.11 -6.33 -20.92
N SER A 395 0.16 -7.05 -19.79
CA SER A 395 -0.85 -6.89 -18.73
C SER A 395 -0.82 -5.49 -18.13
N TYR A 396 0.37 -4.94 -17.91
CA TYR A 396 0.54 -3.59 -17.39
C TYR A 396 0.10 -2.53 -18.40
N ASP A 397 0.51 -2.64 -19.67
CA ASP A 397 0.12 -1.71 -20.73
C ASP A 397 -1.40 -1.65 -20.93
N ASN A 398 -2.09 -2.77 -20.77
CA ASN A 398 -3.56 -2.79 -20.82
C ASN A 398 -4.20 -1.99 -19.68
N THR A 399 -3.56 -1.89 -18.50
CA THR A 399 -4.04 -0.99 -17.45
C THR A 399 -3.90 0.47 -17.85
N ILE A 400 -2.86 0.82 -18.59
CA ILE A 400 -2.64 2.20 -19.09
C ILE A 400 -3.66 2.52 -20.20
N VAL A 401 -3.97 1.57 -21.08
CA VAL A 401 -5.06 1.72 -22.08
C VAL A 401 -6.39 1.96 -21.39
N TYR A 402 -6.66 1.26 -20.29
CA TYR A 402 -7.89 1.47 -19.53
C TYR A 402 -7.88 2.84 -18.82
N THR A 403 -6.74 3.26 -18.26
CA THR A 403 -6.57 4.60 -17.70
C THR A 403 -6.84 5.70 -18.73
N ASP A 404 -6.36 5.52 -19.98
CA ASP A 404 -6.66 6.41 -21.10
C ASP A 404 -8.17 6.58 -21.32
N ALA A 405 -8.90 5.48 -21.35
CA ALA A 405 -10.34 5.49 -21.50
C ALA A 405 -11.08 6.15 -20.32
N LEU A 406 -10.61 5.93 -19.09
CA LEU A 406 -11.19 6.57 -17.89
C LEU A 406 -11.03 8.09 -17.95
N ILE A 407 -9.84 8.59 -18.25
CA ILE A 407 -9.57 10.03 -18.36
C ILE A 407 -10.38 10.63 -19.52
N HIS A 408 -10.43 9.95 -20.67
CA HIS A 408 -11.22 10.35 -21.82
C HIS A 408 -12.72 10.49 -21.48
N ASP A 409 -13.29 9.52 -20.75
CA ASP A 409 -14.70 9.56 -20.36
C ASP A 409 -14.98 10.77 -19.45
N VAL A 410 -14.12 11.05 -18.48
CA VAL A 410 -14.25 12.25 -17.64
C VAL A 410 -14.17 13.53 -18.47
N ILE A 411 -13.20 13.64 -19.40
CA ILE A 411 -13.10 14.79 -20.31
C ILE A 411 -14.36 14.94 -21.15
N ARG A 412 -14.89 13.85 -21.70
CA ARG A 412 -16.14 13.85 -22.49
C ARG A 412 -17.32 14.40 -21.69
N GLN A 413 -17.44 14.01 -20.42
CA GLN A 413 -18.49 14.50 -19.53
C GLN A 413 -18.31 16.00 -19.22
N MET A 414 -17.08 16.43 -18.96
CA MET A 414 -16.79 17.86 -18.73
C MET A 414 -17.04 18.70 -19.99
N LYS A 415 -16.74 18.19 -21.18
CA LYS A 415 -17.11 18.84 -22.48
C LYS A 415 -18.61 18.97 -22.68
N SER A 416 -19.42 18.15 -22.03
CA SER A 416 -20.91 18.20 -22.12
C SER A 416 -21.55 19.26 -21.21
N LEU A 417 -20.81 19.86 -20.30
CA LEU A 417 -21.33 20.90 -19.42
C LEU A 417 -21.71 22.17 -20.20
N PRO A 418 -22.70 22.95 -19.74
CA PRO A 418 -23.02 24.25 -20.30
C PRO A 418 -21.81 25.17 -20.37
N SER A 419 -21.78 26.06 -21.37
CA SER A 419 -20.63 26.92 -21.69
C SER A 419 -20.19 27.90 -20.62
N GLU A 420 -21.05 28.14 -19.62
CA GLU A 420 -20.69 28.95 -18.45
C GLU A 420 -19.80 28.22 -17.44
N TRP A 421 -19.61 26.90 -17.58
CA TRP A 421 -18.72 26.12 -16.75
C TRP A 421 -17.31 26.09 -17.31
N LYS A 422 -16.35 26.56 -16.52
CA LYS A 422 -14.94 26.27 -16.72
C LYS A 422 -14.64 24.90 -16.13
N SER A 423 -13.99 24.05 -16.89
CA SER A 423 -13.70 22.69 -16.46
C SER A 423 -12.23 22.36 -16.64
N CYS A 424 -11.64 21.72 -15.64
CA CYS A 424 -10.30 21.14 -15.70
C CYS A 424 -10.37 19.67 -15.29
N VAL A 425 -9.65 18.81 -16.01
CA VAL A 425 -9.36 17.43 -15.63
C VAL A 425 -7.86 17.29 -15.50
N LEU A 426 -7.40 16.93 -14.32
CA LEU A 426 -5.98 16.70 -14.02
C LEU A 426 -5.82 15.26 -13.55
N TYR A 427 -4.99 14.49 -14.27
CA TYR A 427 -4.56 13.17 -13.86
C TYR A 427 -3.12 13.20 -13.39
N VAL A 428 -2.84 12.60 -12.23
CA VAL A 428 -1.49 12.40 -11.70
C VAL A 428 -1.44 11.06 -10.98
N SER A 429 -0.36 10.28 -11.18
CA SER A 429 -0.18 9.06 -10.39
C SER A 429 0.39 9.37 -9.02
N ASP A 430 0.05 8.52 -8.05
CA ASP A 430 0.59 8.59 -6.69
C ASP A 430 2.07 8.17 -6.63
N HIS A 431 2.47 7.16 -7.41
CA HIS A 431 3.85 6.71 -7.66
C HIS A 431 3.91 5.90 -8.95
N GLY A 432 5.10 5.46 -9.31
CA GLY A 432 5.32 4.53 -10.42
C GLY A 432 5.46 3.08 -9.92
N GLU A 433 5.98 2.19 -10.78
CA GLU A 433 6.00 0.73 -10.56
C GLU A 433 7.24 0.11 -11.18
N SER A 434 7.92 -0.83 -10.50
CA SER A 434 8.96 -1.67 -11.09
C SER A 434 8.37 -2.93 -11.67
N LEU A 435 8.75 -3.26 -12.91
CA LEU A 435 8.28 -4.42 -13.67
C LEU A 435 9.40 -5.42 -13.99
N GLY A 436 10.51 -5.40 -13.22
CA GLY A 436 11.64 -6.29 -13.38
C GLY A 436 13.00 -5.58 -13.50
N GLU A 437 13.04 -4.25 -13.46
CA GLU A 437 14.28 -3.48 -13.51
C GLU A 437 15.18 -3.82 -12.32
N GLY A 438 16.39 -4.24 -12.61
CA GLY A 438 17.32 -4.71 -11.56
C GLY A 438 16.78 -5.87 -10.72
N ASN A 439 15.86 -6.66 -11.27
CA ASN A 439 15.13 -7.73 -10.58
C ASN A 439 14.24 -7.23 -9.42
N LEU A 440 13.79 -5.96 -9.52
CA LEU A 440 12.81 -5.37 -8.63
C LEU A 440 11.43 -5.42 -9.27
N TYR A 441 10.44 -5.73 -8.48
CA TYR A 441 9.03 -5.75 -8.86
C TYR A 441 8.23 -4.97 -7.83
N MET A 442 7.07 -4.44 -8.24
CA MET A 442 6.23 -3.60 -7.39
C MET A 442 6.91 -2.27 -7.03
N HIS A 443 6.48 -1.67 -5.94
CA HIS A 443 6.87 -0.35 -5.47
C HIS A 443 7.27 -0.37 -3.99
N GLY A 444 7.58 0.80 -3.40
CA GLY A 444 7.86 0.94 -1.97
C GLY A 444 9.35 0.87 -1.60
N VAL A 445 10.26 0.90 -2.57
CA VAL A 445 11.68 1.09 -2.31
C VAL A 445 11.89 2.54 -1.84
N PRO A 446 12.65 2.80 -0.75
CA PRO A 446 12.93 4.16 -0.34
C PRO A 446 13.42 5.02 -1.50
N ILE A 447 12.86 6.22 -1.69
CA ILE A 447 13.04 7.04 -2.90
C ILE A 447 14.52 7.29 -3.25
N ALA A 448 15.40 7.42 -2.25
CA ALA A 448 16.85 7.59 -2.45
C ALA A 448 17.55 6.37 -3.06
N LEU A 449 16.90 5.21 -3.08
CA LEU A 449 17.41 3.92 -3.60
C LEU A 449 16.52 3.36 -4.70
N ALA A 450 15.36 3.97 -4.92
CA ALA A 450 14.38 3.50 -5.89
C ALA A 450 14.87 3.72 -7.32
N PRO A 451 14.59 2.79 -8.24
CA PRO A 451 14.73 3.04 -9.66
C PRO A 451 13.71 4.11 -10.08
N LYS A 452 14.04 4.86 -11.14
CA LYS A 452 13.23 5.98 -11.62
C LYS A 452 11.81 5.57 -12.01
N GLU A 453 11.61 4.35 -12.40
CA GLU A 453 10.34 3.74 -12.74
C GLU A 453 9.34 3.75 -11.58
N GLN A 454 9.81 3.86 -10.33
CA GLN A 454 8.95 3.97 -9.15
C GLN A 454 8.57 5.41 -8.77
N TYR A 455 9.20 6.45 -9.39
CA TYR A 455 8.89 7.84 -9.07
C TYR A 455 8.70 8.76 -10.29
N GLU A 456 9.10 8.37 -11.50
CA GLU A 456 8.75 9.10 -12.72
C GLU A 456 7.30 8.77 -13.12
N ILE A 457 6.40 9.77 -12.96
CA ILE A 457 4.96 9.61 -13.09
C ILE A 457 4.38 10.50 -14.20
N PRO A 458 3.21 10.13 -14.78
CA PRO A 458 2.46 10.99 -15.65
C PRO A 458 1.76 12.11 -14.88
N PHE A 459 1.65 13.28 -15.52
CA PHE A 459 0.87 14.43 -15.08
C PHE A 459 0.17 15.00 -16.33
N ILE A 460 -1.13 14.75 -16.46
CA ILE A 460 -1.90 15.01 -17.68
C ILE A 460 -3.01 16.00 -17.37
N VAL A 461 -3.08 17.07 -18.16
CA VAL A 461 -4.02 18.16 -17.95
C VAL A 461 -4.88 18.38 -19.18
N TRP A 462 -6.17 18.47 -18.99
CA TRP A 462 -7.13 18.99 -19.95
C TRP A 462 -7.90 20.15 -19.32
N THR A 463 -8.17 21.19 -20.08
CA THR A 463 -9.02 22.31 -19.63
C THR A 463 -9.90 22.81 -20.78
N SER A 464 -11.12 23.23 -20.45
CA SER A 464 -12.06 23.87 -21.40
C SER A 464 -11.55 25.20 -21.94
N GLU A 465 -10.53 25.79 -21.30
CA GLU A 465 -9.88 27.04 -21.75
C GLU A 465 -8.78 26.80 -22.82
N GLY A 466 -8.52 25.54 -23.17
CA GLY A 466 -7.54 25.14 -24.17
C GLY A 466 -6.11 24.98 -23.62
N THR A 467 -5.25 24.37 -24.42
CA THR A 467 -3.88 24.03 -24.02
C THR A 467 -3.01 25.25 -23.71
N ASP A 468 -3.32 26.41 -24.29
CA ASP A 468 -2.58 27.65 -24.07
C ASP A 468 -2.75 28.21 -22.64
N ALA A 469 -3.78 27.79 -21.93
CA ALA A 469 -3.98 28.15 -20.51
C ALA A 469 -2.98 27.44 -19.59
N VAL A 470 -2.36 26.34 -20.03
CA VAL A 470 -1.39 25.58 -19.25
C VAL A 470 0.02 26.12 -19.57
N ARG A 471 0.85 26.26 -18.53
CA ARG A 471 2.24 26.70 -18.67
C ARG A 471 3.09 25.63 -19.34
N GLU A 472 4.05 26.03 -20.12
CA GLU A 472 5.15 25.15 -20.50
C GLU A 472 6.04 24.90 -19.29
N MET A 473 6.18 23.65 -18.90
CA MET A 473 6.98 23.21 -17.76
C MET A 473 7.88 22.04 -18.20
N GLU A 474 9.14 22.07 -17.78
CA GLU A 474 10.06 20.95 -18.01
C GLU A 474 9.66 19.74 -17.15
N SER A 475 9.21 19.98 -15.93
CA SER A 475 8.73 18.96 -14.99
C SER A 475 7.76 19.56 -13.98
N ALA A 476 6.82 18.74 -13.49
CA ALA A 476 5.95 19.04 -12.39
C ALA A 476 6.28 18.15 -11.16
N VAL A 477 5.79 18.54 -10.00
CA VAL A 477 5.79 17.76 -8.78
C VAL A 477 4.36 17.63 -8.26
N GLN A 478 4.09 16.64 -7.44
CA GLN A 478 2.74 16.39 -6.92
C GLN A 478 2.13 17.60 -6.19
N TYR A 479 2.94 18.40 -5.50
CA TYR A 479 2.49 19.63 -4.81
C TYR A 479 1.95 20.71 -5.74
N ASN A 480 2.22 20.65 -7.04
CA ASN A 480 1.62 21.55 -8.02
C ASN A 480 0.08 21.42 -8.07
N VAL A 481 -0.45 20.23 -7.76
CA VAL A 481 -1.90 19.97 -7.79
C VAL A 481 -2.67 20.92 -6.87
N PHE A 482 -2.19 21.08 -5.62
CA PHE A 482 -2.86 21.93 -4.63
C PHE A 482 -3.02 23.36 -5.12
N HIS A 483 -1.92 23.96 -5.58
CA HIS A 483 -1.91 25.37 -6.03
C HIS A 483 -2.65 25.55 -7.36
N SER A 484 -2.61 24.55 -8.23
CA SER A 484 -3.34 24.57 -9.51
C SER A 484 -4.85 24.49 -9.31
N ALA A 485 -5.31 23.65 -8.39
CA ALA A 485 -6.74 23.57 -8.06
C ALA A 485 -7.24 24.89 -7.43
N MET A 486 -6.45 25.47 -6.51
CA MET A 486 -6.76 26.79 -5.95
C MET A 486 -6.88 27.86 -7.02
N ASP A 487 -5.90 27.91 -7.94
CA ASP A 487 -5.87 28.92 -9.00
C ASP A 487 -7.07 28.80 -9.94
N PHE A 488 -7.30 27.59 -10.45
CA PHE A 488 -8.38 27.30 -11.38
C PHE A 488 -9.77 27.61 -10.80
N LEU A 489 -9.98 27.25 -9.52
CA LEU A 489 -11.23 27.54 -8.82
C LEU A 489 -11.31 29.00 -8.33
N GLY A 490 -10.24 29.78 -8.44
CA GLY A 490 -10.18 31.16 -7.97
C GLY A 490 -10.13 31.28 -6.44
N ALA A 491 -9.63 30.27 -5.74
CA ALA A 491 -9.42 30.33 -4.29
C ALA A 491 -8.20 31.20 -3.96
N ASP A 492 -8.36 32.16 -3.07
CA ASP A 492 -7.34 33.10 -2.63
C ASP A 492 -7.04 32.92 -1.14
N SER A 493 -5.77 32.82 -0.80
CA SER A 493 -5.29 32.63 0.57
C SER A 493 -3.81 32.94 0.66
N GLY A 494 -3.34 33.25 1.86
CA GLY A 494 -1.93 33.53 2.14
C GLY A 494 -0.96 32.34 1.91
N ILE A 495 -1.47 31.11 1.65
CA ILE A 495 -0.65 29.94 1.29
C ILE A 495 -0.57 29.71 -0.22
N TYR A 496 -1.38 30.40 -1.03
CA TYR A 496 -1.35 30.24 -2.46
C TYR A 496 -0.01 30.74 -3.03
N ASP A 497 0.65 29.86 -3.79
CA ASP A 497 1.88 30.19 -4.51
C ASP A 497 1.64 30.06 -6.01
N ALA A 498 1.58 31.23 -6.68
CA ALA A 498 1.37 31.29 -8.13
C ALA A 498 2.49 30.61 -8.94
N SER A 499 3.70 30.48 -8.40
CA SER A 499 4.80 29.80 -9.07
C SER A 499 4.59 28.28 -9.14
N MET A 500 3.81 27.73 -8.23
CA MET A 500 3.44 26.33 -8.14
C MET A 500 2.19 25.98 -8.95
N SER A 501 1.41 26.97 -9.43
CA SER A 501 0.28 26.72 -10.33
C SER A 501 0.77 26.35 -11.73
N ILE A 502 0.11 25.36 -12.37
CA ILE A 502 0.35 24.98 -13.76
C ILE A 502 -0.38 25.90 -14.75
N PHE A 503 -1.21 26.83 -14.30
CA PHE A 503 -1.95 27.77 -15.14
C PHE A 503 -1.21 29.09 -15.31
N ARG A 504 -1.48 29.77 -16.44
CA ARG A 504 -0.88 31.07 -16.79
C ARG A 504 -1.59 32.25 -16.14
#